data_7cdda7f42fab98342f4c35312cf4415d
#
_entry.id   7cdda7f42fab98342f4c35312cf4415d
#
_cell.length_a   1.000
_cell.length_b   1.000
_cell.length_c   1.000
_cell.angle_alpha   90.00
_cell.angle_beta   90.00
_cell.angle_gamma   90.00
#
_symmetry.space_group_name_H-M   'P 1'
#
loop_
_entity.id
_entity.type
_entity.pdbx_description
1 polymer ?
#
loop_
_entity_poly.entity_id
_entity_poly.type
_entity_poly.pdbx_seq_one_letter_code
_entity_poly.pdbx_strand_id
1 'polypeptide(L)'
;VNQSAQGTDKVPSIINCHLATGRIGKPGMGPFSLTGQPNAMGGREVGGLANQLAAHMAFSPAEIDRVARFWNAPKIVRREGLKAVQMFDAIERGKIKALWVMGTNPAVSLPRARAVRDSLSKLDLFVISDNVISNDTIDAGAQILLPACAWGEKDGTVTNSERRISRQRPFLKAPGE
;
A
#
# COMPACT_ATOMS: atom_id res chain seq x y z
N VAL A 1 -7.84 -2.03 -12.78
CA VAL A 1 -8.11 -0.97 -13.76
C VAL A 1 -7.16 0.19 -13.57
N ASN A 2 -7.10 0.76 -12.39
CA ASN A 2 -6.28 1.92 -12.06
C ASN A 2 -4.76 1.63 -11.98
N GLN A 3 -4.35 0.39 -11.79
CA GLN A 3 -2.93 -0.02 -11.82
C GLN A 3 -2.49 -0.39 -13.24
N SER A 4 -2.63 0.55 -14.16
CA SER A 4 -2.17 0.38 -15.54
C SER A 4 -1.70 1.72 -16.10
N ALA A 5 -0.88 1.68 -17.16
CA ALA A 5 -0.39 2.88 -17.83
C ALA A 5 -1.52 3.81 -18.32
N GLN A 6 -2.67 3.24 -18.66
CA GLN A 6 -3.88 3.95 -19.12
C GLN A 6 -5.02 3.88 -18.10
N GLY A 7 -4.69 3.81 -16.80
CA GLY A 7 -5.68 3.68 -15.73
C GLY A 7 -6.68 4.84 -15.70
N THR A 8 -6.20 6.05 -15.94
CA THR A 8 -7.06 7.24 -15.99
C THR A 8 -8.11 7.12 -17.09
N ASP A 9 -7.76 6.70 -18.28
CA ASP A 9 -8.69 6.59 -19.41
C ASP A 9 -9.68 5.43 -19.23
N LYS A 10 -9.27 4.36 -18.57
CA LYS A 10 -10.14 3.21 -18.26
C LYS A 10 -11.24 3.55 -17.28
N VAL A 11 -10.95 4.39 -16.28
CA VAL A 11 -11.95 4.80 -15.27
C VAL A 11 -13.09 5.62 -15.91
N PRO A 12 -12.84 6.70 -16.69
CA PRO A 12 -13.89 7.39 -17.43
C PRO A 12 -14.66 6.50 -18.39
N SER A 13 -14.03 5.52 -19.03
CA SER A 13 -14.73 4.58 -19.90
C SER A 13 -15.79 3.78 -19.15
N ILE A 14 -15.48 3.32 -17.94
CA ILE A 14 -16.45 2.65 -17.05
C ILE A 14 -17.57 3.62 -16.64
N ILE A 15 -17.22 4.85 -16.26
CA ILE A 15 -18.19 5.89 -15.91
C ILE A 15 -19.13 6.19 -17.08
N ASN A 16 -18.60 6.30 -18.30
CA ASN A 16 -19.36 6.55 -19.51
C ASN A 16 -20.39 5.44 -19.81
N CYS A 17 -20.04 4.17 -19.56
CA CYS A 17 -21.01 3.08 -19.66
C CYS A 17 -22.20 3.25 -18.72
N HIS A 18 -21.95 3.69 -17.49
CA HIS A 18 -23.00 3.96 -16.51
C HIS A 18 -23.82 5.21 -16.85
N LEU A 19 -23.18 6.23 -17.41
CA LEU A 19 -23.87 7.43 -17.92
C LEU A 19 -24.78 7.08 -19.09
N ALA A 20 -24.27 6.37 -20.09
CA ALA A 20 -25.02 5.98 -21.30
C ALA A 20 -26.24 5.11 -20.96
N THR A 21 -26.18 4.33 -19.90
CA THR A 21 -27.28 3.45 -19.45
C THR A 21 -28.12 4.07 -18.34
N GLY A 22 -27.90 5.34 -17.96
CA GLY A 22 -28.67 6.07 -16.97
C GLY A 22 -28.62 5.46 -15.55
N ARG A 23 -27.49 4.88 -15.17
CA ARG A 23 -27.35 4.14 -13.90
C ARG A 23 -26.81 4.98 -12.75
N ILE A 24 -26.20 6.13 -13.03
CA ILE A 24 -25.63 6.99 -11.99
C ILE A 24 -26.74 7.65 -11.16
N GLY A 25 -26.56 7.64 -9.85
CA GLY A 25 -27.53 8.20 -8.91
C GLY A 25 -28.74 7.33 -8.60
N LYS A 26 -28.79 6.10 -9.10
CA LYS A 26 -29.85 5.15 -8.77
C LYS A 26 -29.40 4.16 -7.69
N PRO A 27 -30.25 3.78 -6.72
CA PRO A 27 -29.89 2.81 -5.69
C PRO A 27 -29.39 1.48 -6.29
N GLY A 28 -28.28 0.97 -5.78
CA GLY A 28 -27.66 -0.27 -6.23
C GLY A 28 -27.01 -0.21 -7.63
N MET A 29 -26.88 0.96 -8.24
CA MET A 29 -26.32 1.17 -9.57
C MET A 29 -25.20 2.21 -9.57
N GLY A 30 -24.37 2.18 -10.62
CA GLY A 30 -23.28 3.15 -10.80
C GLY A 30 -21.89 2.51 -10.74
N PRO A 31 -20.84 3.29 -11.03
CA PRO A 31 -19.47 2.82 -10.94
C PRO A 31 -19.08 2.62 -9.47
N PHE A 32 -18.44 1.52 -9.17
CA PHE A 32 -18.02 1.17 -7.83
C PHE A 32 -16.56 0.72 -7.79
N SER A 33 -15.79 1.23 -6.82
CA SER A 33 -14.40 0.80 -6.59
C SER A 33 -14.37 -0.36 -5.62
N LEU A 34 -14.04 -1.55 -6.11
CA LEU A 34 -13.85 -2.73 -5.29
C LEU A 34 -12.38 -2.86 -4.90
N THR A 35 -12.02 -2.37 -3.74
CA THR A 35 -10.66 -2.47 -3.19
C THR A 35 -10.41 -3.89 -2.68
N GLY A 36 -9.30 -4.51 -3.12
CA GLY A 36 -8.96 -5.88 -2.74
C GLY A 36 -8.39 -6.03 -1.33
N GLN A 37 -7.70 -5.01 -0.84
CA GLN A 37 -7.06 -5.06 0.49
C GLN A 37 -8.12 -4.92 1.60
N PRO A 38 -8.12 -5.83 2.59
CA PRO A 38 -9.17 -5.84 3.63
C PRO A 38 -9.12 -4.63 4.57
N ASN A 39 -8.00 -3.95 4.69
CA ASN A 39 -7.83 -2.77 5.54
C ASN A 39 -7.30 -1.55 4.79
N ALA A 40 -7.66 -1.36 3.53
CA ALA A 40 -7.22 -0.22 2.74
C ALA A 40 -7.64 1.12 3.34
N MET A 41 -8.85 1.22 3.90
CA MET A 41 -9.31 2.41 4.60
C MET A 41 -8.48 2.66 5.87
N GLY A 42 -8.30 1.65 6.71
CA GLY A 42 -7.49 1.77 7.92
C GLY A 42 -6.03 2.14 7.64
N GLY A 43 -5.43 1.58 6.59
CA GLY A 43 -4.09 1.97 6.13
C GLY A 43 -4.00 3.45 5.76
N ARG A 44 -5.03 4.01 5.13
CA ARG A 44 -5.09 5.46 4.83
C ARG A 44 -5.30 6.30 6.08
N GLU A 45 -6.11 5.85 7.03
CA GLU A 45 -6.35 6.56 8.29
C GLU A 45 -5.06 6.72 9.13
N VAL A 46 -4.15 5.76 9.06
CA VAL A 46 -2.86 5.85 9.75
C VAL A 46 -1.73 6.47 8.92
N GLY A 47 -2.03 7.00 7.72
CA GLY A 47 -1.03 7.66 6.88
C GLY A 47 -0.21 6.70 6.01
N GLY A 48 -0.76 5.56 5.64
CA GLY A 48 -0.09 4.54 4.82
C GLY A 48 0.07 4.88 3.33
N LEU A 49 0.08 6.16 2.97
CA LEU A 49 0.35 6.64 1.61
C LEU A 49 1.49 7.65 1.61
N ALA A 50 2.25 7.68 0.52
CA ALA A 50 3.40 8.58 0.37
C ALA A 50 3.06 10.07 0.41
N ASN A 51 1.81 10.44 0.14
CA ASN A 51 1.35 11.82 -0.04
C ASN A 51 0.45 12.34 1.09
N GLN A 52 0.42 11.66 2.24
CA GLN A 52 -0.38 12.10 3.38
C GLN A 52 0.23 11.68 4.72
N LEU A 53 -0.18 12.37 5.78
CA LEU A 53 0.00 11.97 7.17
C LEU A 53 -1.25 11.22 7.69
N ALA A 54 -1.22 10.78 8.96
CA ALA A 54 -2.37 10.15 9.60
C ALA A 54 -3.63 11.03 9.52
N ALA A 55 -4.80 10.39 9.53
CA ALA A 55 -6.12 11.04 9.44
C ALA A 55 -6.26 11.93 8.20
N HIS A 56 -5.68 11.53 7.07
CA HIS A 56 -5.69 12.24 5.79
C HIS A 56 -5.09 13.66 5.84
N MET A 57 -4.29 13.98 6.86
CA MET A 57 -3.61 15.27 6.97
C MET A 57 -2.53 15.43 5.90
N ALA A 58 -2.35 16.65 5.44
CA ALA A 58 -1.30 17.05 4.53
C ALA A 58 0.00 17.41 5.29
N PHE A 59 0.96 18.02 4.61
CA PHE A 59 2.25 18.39 5.18
C PHE A 59 2.33 19.89 5.51
N SER A 60 1.22 20.51 5.93
CA SER A 60 1.27 21.86 6.48
C SER A 60 1.98 21.88 7.84
N PRO A 61 2.65 22.96 8.24
CA PRO A 61 3.34 23.04 9.53
C PRO A 61 2.46 22.68 10.73
N ALA A 62 1.18 23.10 10.71
CA ALA A 62 0.24 22.83 11.78
C ALA A 62 -0.15 21.34 11.87
N GLU A 63 -0.33 20.68 10.72
CA GLU A 63 -0.67 19.25 10.67
C GLU A 63 0.53 18.39 11.05
N ILE A 64 1.73 18.73 10.57
CA ILE A 64 2.97 18.08 10.96
C ILE A 64 3.16 18.15 12.48
N ASP A 65 3.01 19.33 13.08
CA ASP A 65 3.12 19.53 14.53
C ASP A 65 2.08 18.72 15.30
N ARG A 66 0.83 18.68 14.82
CA ARG A 66 -0.25 17.88 15.41
C ARG A 66 0.09 16.39 15.44
N VAL A 67 0.53 15.83 14.32
CA VAL A 67 0.89 14.41 14.23
C VAL A 67 2.14 14.10 15.05
N ALA A 68 3.16 14.96 15.01
CA ALA A 68 4.38 14.81 15.78
C ALA A 68 4.09 14.75 17.29
N ARG A 69 3.24 15.63 17.79
CA ARG A 69 2.81 15.60 19.20
C ARG A 69 2.00 14.37 19.56
N PHE A 70 1.04 14.00 18.72
CA PHE A 70 0.18 12.82 18.96
C PHE A 70 0.99 11.53 19.01
N TRP A 71 1.96 11.36 18.10
CA TRP A 71 2.84 10.20 18.09
C TRP A 71 4.05 10.29 19.03
N ASN A 72 4.20 11.41 19.74
CA ASN A 72 5.42 11.72 20.51
C ASN A 72 6.70 11.48 19.68
N ALA A 73 6.68 11.91 18.43
CA ALA A 73 7.74 11.70 17.46
C ALA A 73 8.55 12.99 17.29
N PRO A 74 9.78 13.07 17.85
CA PRO A 74 10.60 14.29 17.76
C PRO A 74 11.06 14.59 16.33
N LYS A 75 11.08 13.58 15.49
CA LYS A 75 11.39 13.69 14.04
C LYS A 75 10.28 13.04 13.24
N ILE A 76 9.63 13.83 12.38
CA ILE A 76 8.61 13.38 11.46
C ILE A 76 8.90 13.91 10.06
N VAL A 77 8.44 13.19 9.03
CA VAL A 77 8.55 13.65 7.65
C VAL A 77 7.82 14.97 7.46
N ARG A 78 8.40 15.87 6.66
CA ARG A 78 7.88 17.24 6.44
C ARG A 78 7.39 17.47 5.00
N ARG A 79 7.42 16.44 4.16
CA ARG A 79 6.99 16.48 2.75
C ARG A 79 6.60 15.11 2.27
N GLU A 80 5.89 15.07 1.16
CA GLU A 80 5.53 13.83 0.48
C GLU A 80 6.75 12.94 0.18
N GLY A 81 6.55 11.62 0.31
CA GLY A 81 7.49 10.62 -0.16
C GLY A 81 7.34 10.34 -1.65
N LEU A 82 8.23 9.51 -2.19
CA LEU A 82 8.12 9.04 -3.56
C LEU A 82 6.95 8.07 -3.71
N LYS A 83 6.18 8.21 -4.78
CA LYS A 83 5.16 7.23 -5.17
C LYS A 83 5.82 5.95 -5.70
N ALA A 84 5.10 4.83 -5.70
CA ALA A 84 5.69 3.52 -5.96
C ALA A 84 6.61 3.46 -7.19
N VAL A 85 6.15 3.88 -8.37
CA VAL A 85 6.98 3.85 -9.59
C VAL A 85 8.23 4.73 -9.44
N GLN A 86 8.07 5.94 -8.91
CA GLN A 86 9.18 6.87 -8.68
C GLN A 86 10.19 6.32 -7.65
N MET A 87 9.71 5.58 -6.65
CA MET A 87 10.55 4.95 -5.64
C MET A 87 11.45 3.88 -6.29
N PHE A 88 10.91 3.01 -7.14
CA PHE A 88 11.70 2.01 -7.85
C PHE A 88 12.66 2.63 -8.87
N ASP A 89 12.26 3.70 -9.57
CA ASP A 89 13.18 4.49 -10.41
C ASP A 89 14.32 5.12 -9.57
N ALA A 90 14.07 5.50 -8.34
CA ALA A 90 15.09 6.02 -7.42
C ALA A 90 16.03 4.92 -6.89
N ILE A 91 15.53 3.70 -6.68
CA ILE A 91 16.36 2.53 -6.37
C ILE A 91 17.29 2.23 -7.55
N GLU A 92 16.74 2.15 -8.76
CA GLU A 92 17.51 1.90 -9.98
C GLU A 92 18.67 2.88 -10.15
N ARG A 93 18.45 4.16 -9.79
CA ARG A 93 19.46 5.24 -9.83
C ARG A 93 20.36 5.26 -8.60
N GLY A 94 20.27 4.31 -7.68
CA GLY A 94 21.09 4.23 -6.47
C GLY A 94 20.82 5.31 -5.43
N LYS A 95 19.69 6.01 -5.51
CA LYS A 95 19.30 7.04 -4.53
C LYS A 95 18.69 6.47 -3.26
N ILE A 96 18.12 5.26 -3.35
CA ILE A 96 17.58 4.50 -2.22
C ILE A 96 18.48 3.28 -2.05
N LYS A 97 18.99 3.08 -0.84
CA LYS A 97 19.94 2.04 -0.49
C LYS A 97 19.34 0.92 0.33
N ALA A 98 18.24 1.21 1.04
CA ALA A 98 17.54 0.24 1.86
C ALA A 98 16.03 0.26 1.54
N LEU A 99 15.42 -0.91 1.50
CA LEU A 99 13.99 -1.07 1.29
C LEU A 99 13.46 -2.17 2.21
N TRP A 100 12.31 -1.89 2.82
CA TRP A 100 11.52 -2.90 3.53
C TRP A 100 10.15 -3.04 2.85
N VAL A 101 9.87 -4.22 2.33
CA VAL A 101 8.59 -4.57 1.69
C VAL A 101 7.76 -5.40 2.66
N MET A 102 6.50 -5.05 2.83
CA MET A 102 5.58 -5.73 3.74
C MET A 102 4.30 -6.14 3.01
N GLY A 103 4.02 -7.46 2.94
CA GLY A 103 2.76 -8.02 2.46
C GLY A 103 2.37 -7.66 1.03
N THR A 104 3.35 -7.45 0.15
CA THR A 104 3.10 -7.15 -1.26
C THR A 104 4.21 -7.70 -2.16
N ASN A 105 3.92 -7.88 -3.46
CA ASN A 105 4.85 -8.42 -4.45
C ASN A 105 5.10 -7.42 -5.59
N PRO A 106 5.90 -6.36 -5.37
CA PRO A 106 6.17 -5.31 -6.37
C PRO A 106 6.81 -5.82 -7.65
N ALA A 107 7.59 -6.90 -7.60
CA ALA A 107 8.20 -7.52 -8.78
C ALA A 107 7.17 -8.11 -9.76
N VAL A 108 5.92 -8.27 -9.33
CA VAL A 108 4.80 -8.71 -10.17
C VAL A 108 3.80 -7.57 -10.40
N SER A 109 3.46 -6.81 -9.36
CA SER A 109 2.35 -5.85 -9.40
C SER A 109 2.71 -4.50 -10.03
N LEU A 110 3.99 -4.15 -10.14
CA LEU A 110 4.43 -2.91 -10.76
C LEU A 110 4.65 -3.06 -12.28
N PRO A 111 4.49 -1.97 -13.06
CA PRO A 111 4.89 -1.98 -14.46
C PRO A 111 6.39 -2.22 -14.59
N ARG A 112 6.81 -2.78 -15.75
CA ARG A 112 8.22 -3.10 -16.02
C ARG A 112 8.83 -4.06 -14.99
N ALA A 113 8.14 -5.16 -14.71
CA ALA A 113 8.50 -6.14 -13.68
C ALA A 113 9.99 -6.56 -13.70
N ARG A 114 10.58 -6.73 -14.89
CA ARG A 114 12.00 -7.06 -15.03
C ARG A 114 12.91 -5.95 -14.47
N ALA A 115 12.65 -4.69 -14.84
CA ALA A 115 13.41 -3.55 -14.32
C ALA A 115 13.26 -3.39 -12.80
N VAL A 116 12.08 -3.70 -12.26
CA VAL A 116 11.84 -3.74 -10.81
C VAL A 116 12.73 -4.79 -10.15
N ARG A 117 12.77 -6.03 -10.65
CA ARG A 117 13.65 -7.11 -10.13
C ARG A 117 15.11 -6.70 -10.18
N ASP A 118 15.56 -6.18 -11.33
CA ASP A 118 16.94 -5.75 -11.53
C ASP A 118 17.33 -4.58 -10.60
N SER A 119 16.38 -3.73 -10.23
CA SER A 119 16.61 -2.64 -9.26
C SER A 119 16.74 -3.14 -7.83
N LEU A 120 15.91 -4.11 -7.43
CA LEU A 120 15.90 -4.69 -6.07
C LEU A 120 17.26 -5.34 -5.74
N SER A 121 17.90 -5.99 -6.70
CA SER A 121 19.23 -6.59 -6.51
C SER A 121 20.37 -5.59 -6.25
N LYS A 122 20.12 -4.27 -6.47
CA LYS A 122 21.09 -3.19 -6.23
C LYS A 122 21.00 -2.58 -4.83
N LEU A 123 20.08 -3.02 -4.02
CA LEU A 123 19.89 -2.52 -2.65
C LEU A 123 21.02 -3.02 -1.73
N ASP A 124 21.53 -2.12 -0.89
CA ASP A 124 22.50 -2.48 0.16
C ASP A 124 21.82 -3.26 1.29
N LEU A 125 20.53 -2.97 1.57
CA LEU A 125 19.69 -3.70 2.51
C LEU A 125 18.28 -3.88 1.93
N PHE A 126 17.87 -5.13 1.78
CA PHE A 126 16.54 -5.48 1.31
C PHE A 126 15.87 -6.45 2.29
N VAL A 127 14.84 -5.95 2.98
CA VAL A 127 14.07 -6.68 4.00
C VAL A 127 12.66 -6.93 3.46
N ILE A 128 12.14 -8.12 3.69
CA ILE A 128 10.76 -8.48 3.36
C ILE A 128 10.06 -9.04 4.59
N SER A 129 8.83 -8.60 4.84
CA SER A 129 7.90 -9.24 5.75
C SER A 129 6.74 -9.82 4.94
N ASP A 130 6.63 -11.15 4.90
CA ASP A 130 5.59 -11.84 4.15
C ASP A 130 5.20 -13.15 4.84
N ASN A 131 4.02 -13.67 4.52
CA ASN A 131 3.53 -14.96 5.00
C ASN A 131 3.89 -16.13 4.08
N VAL A 132 4.69 -15.88 3.04
CA VAL A 132 5.25 -16.88 2.14
C VAL A 132 6.77 -16.82 2.16
N ILE A 133 7.41 -17.95 1.90
CA ILE A 133 8.89 -18.08 1.91
C ILE A 133 9.52 -17.80 0.56
N SER A 134 8.75 -17.74 -0.52
CA SER A 134 9.21 -17.49 -1.88
C SER A 134 8.13 -16.77 -2.68
N ASN A 135 8.51 -15.74 -3.39
CA ASN A 135 7.78 -15.06 -4.44
C ASN A 135 8.77 -14.23 -5.27
N ASP A 136 8.32 -13.68 -6.42
CA ASP A 136 9.21 -12.93 -7.33
C ASP A 136 9.97 -11.77 -6.67
N THR A 137 9.43 -11.16 -5.64
CA THR A 137 10.08 -10.06 -4.91
C THR A 137 11.13 -10.59 -3.93
N ILE A 138 10.82 -11.67 -3.21
CA ILE A 138 11.78 -12.34 -2.30
C ILE A 138 12.96 -12.85 -3.10
N ASP A 139 12.67 -13.53 -4.20
CA ASP A 139 13.67 -14.19 -5.07
C ASP A 139 14.50 -13.16 -5.86
N ALA A 140 14.10 -11.89 -5.89
CA ALA A 140 14.89 -10.79 -6.48
C ALA A 140 16.10 -10.34 -5.62
N GLY A 141 16.39 -11.03 -4.49
CA GLY A 141 17.60 -10.80 -3.71
C GLY A 141 17.35 -10.26 -2.29
N ALA A 142 16.24 -10.63 -1.65
CA ALA A 142 16.02 -10.30 -0.25
C ALA A 142 17.10 -10.89 0.65
N GLN A 143 17.76 -10.03 1.46
CA GLN A 143 18.76 -10.49 2.43
C GLN A 143 18.13 -10.93 3.76
N ILE A 144 16.98 -10.34 4.11
CA ILE A 144 16.27 -10.66 5.35
C ILE A 144 14.80 -10.91 5.02
N LEU A 145 14.32 -12.11 5.41
CA LEU A 145 12.90 -12.45 5.36
C LEU A 145 12.38 -12.58 6.80
N LEU A 146 11.39 -11.75 7.13
CA LEU A 146 10.71 -11.76 8.41
C LEU A 146 9.34 -12.44 8.22
N PRO A 147 9.12 -13.62 8.79
CA PRO A 147 7.83 -14.31 8.71
C PRO A 147 6.71 -13.46 9.29
N ALA A 148 5.59 -13.35 8.58
CA ALA A 148 4.41 -12.62 9.01
C ALA A 148 3.21 -13.58 9.13
N CYS A 149 2.37 -13.35 10.13
CA CYS A 149 1.13 -14.11 10.30
C CYS A 149 0.19 -13.88 9.12
N ALA A 150 -0.45 -14.94 8.66
CA ALA A 150 -1.54 -14.88 7.71
C ALA A 150 -2.82 -14.31 8.36
N TRP A 151 -3.85 -14.06 7.56
CA TRP A 151 -5.06 -13.41 8.04
C TRP A 151 -5.73 -14.08 9.24
N GLY A 152 -5.86 -15.41 9.22
CA GLY A 152 -6.50 -16.18 10.29
C GLY A 152 -5.67 -16.36 11.57
N GLU A 153 -4.41 -15.94 11.54
CA GLU A 153 -3.41 -16.18 12.60
C GLU A 153 -3.14 -14.94 13.45
N LYS A 154 -3.67 -13.77 13.07
CA LYS A 154 -3.38 -12.49 13.74
C LYS A 154 -4.62 -11.81 14.29
N ASP A 155 -4.44 -11.10 15.40
CA ASP A 155 -5.40 -10.14 15.95
C ASP A 155 -5.13 -8.75 15.36
N GLY A 156 -6.15 -7.93 15.29
CA GLY A 156 -6.03 -6.56 14.83
C GLY A 156 -7.36 -5.89 14.61
N THR A 157 -7.32 -4.77 13.91
CA THR A 157 -8.53 -4.02 13.51
C THR A 157 -8.51 -3.75 12.02
N VAL A 158 -9.70 -3.71 11.44
CA VAL A 158 -9.92 -3.31 10.05
C VAL A 158 -10.98 -2.23 9.97
N THR A 159 -10.82 -1.31 9.05
CA THR A 159 -11.78 -0.22 8.81
C THR A 159 -12.39 -0.38 7.43
N ASN A 160 -13.72 -0.44 7.35
CA ASN A 160 -14.43 -0.53 6.07
C ASN A 160 -14.69 0.87 5.45
N SER A 161 -15.36 0.90 4.31
CA SER A 161 -15.65 2.15 3.58
C SER A 161 -16.64 3.07 4.30
N GLU A 162 -17.45 2.54 5.24
CA GLU A 162 -18.28 3.33 6.15
C GLU A 162 -17.50 3.90 7.35
N ARG A 163 -16.19 3.67 7.39
CA ARG A 163 -15.30 4.00 8.51
C ARG A 163 -15.65 3.27 9.81
N ARG A 164 -16.37 2.15 9.72
CA ARG A 164 -16.58 1.26 10.84
C ARG A 164 -15.33 0.45 11.12
N ILE A 165 -14.86 0.52 12.36
CA ILE A 165 -13.72 -0.27 12.83
C ILE A 165 -14.26 -1.59 13.41
N SER A 166 -13.75 -2.71 12.89
CA SER A 166 -14.11 -4.05 13.34
C SER A 166 -12.86 -4.79 13.82
N ARG A 167 -13.02 -5.57 14.89
CA ARG A 167 -11.92 -6.41 15.37
C ARG A 167 -11.80 -7.66 14.50
N GLN A 168 -10.61 -7.91 13.99
CA GLN A 168 -10.18 -9.19 13.44
C GLN A 168 -9.69 -10.07 14.60
N ARG A 169 -10.20 -11.29 14.73
CA ARG A 169 -9.77 -12.26 15.74
C ARG A 169 -9.04 -13.40 15.07
N PRO A 170 -7.92 -13.88 15.64
CA PRO A 170 -7.31 -15.10 15.14
C PRO A 170 -8.25 -16.30 15.40
N PHE A 171 -8.29 -17.22 14.46
CA PHE A 171 -8.98 -18.51 14.57
C PHE A 171 -8.06 -19.67 14.23
N LEU A 172 -6.82 -19.38 13.87
CA LEU A 172 -5.72 -20.32 13.68
C LEU A 172 -4.58 -19.94 14.61
N LYS A 173 -3.83 -20.94 15.04
CA LYS A 173 -2.57 -20.72 15.77
C LYS A 173 -1.49 -20.32 14.77
N ALA A 174 -0.69 -19.29 15.10
CA ALA A 174 0.47 -18.93 14.28
C ALA A 174 1.44 -20.13 14.22
N PRO A 175 2.00 -20.46 13.04
CA PRO A 175 2.91 -21.61 12.88
C PRO A 175 4.31 -21.35 13.46
N GLY A 176 4.66 -20.10 13.75
CA GLY A 176 5.93 -19.65 14.31
C GLY A 176 5.76 -18.84 15.59
N GLU A 177 6.86 -18.23 16.04
CA GLU A 177 6.89 -17.34 17.20
C GLU A 177 6.39 -15.94 16.86
#